data_9019502b0d487498602ddbeaa4f0b87a
#
_entry.id   9019502b0d487498602ddbeaa4f0b87a
#
_cell.length_a   1.000
_cell.length_b   1.000
_cell.length_c   1.000
_cell.angle_alpha   90.00
_cell.angle_beta   90.00
_cell.angle_gamma   90.00
#
_symmetry.space_group_name_H-M   'P 1'
#
loop_
_entity.id
_entity.type
_entity.pdbx_description
1 polymer ?
#
loop_
_entity_poly.entity_id
_entity_poly.type
_entity_poly.pdbx_seq_one_letter_code
_entity_poly.pdbx_strand_id
1 'polypeptide(L)'
;FNTAQVTDFCRHEIAPLKAANASLPVTTNFMEYFYDYDYWQLAEALDFISWDSYPMWHRDKDETALACYTAMYHDMMRSLKGGKPFVLM
;
A
#
# COMPACT_ATOMS: atom_id res chain seq x y z
N PHE A 1 11.10 -6.47 12.88
CA PHE A 1 11.12 -5.48 11.77
C PHE A 1 10.41 -4.21 12.23
N ASN A 2 11.06 -3.09 12.07
CA ASN A 2 10.51 -1.80 12.46
C ASN A 2 10.05 -1.07 11.18
N THR A 3 8.85 -0.50 11.18
CA THR A 3 8.31 0.30 10.08
C THR A 3 9.29 1.36 9.60
N ALA A 4 9.99 2.03 10.51
CA ALA A 4 10.99 3.04 10.16
C ALA A 4 12.09 2.49 9.25
N GLN A 5 12.61 1.30 9.52
CA GLN A 5 13.65 0.67 8.69
C GLN A 5 13.14 0.35 7.28
N VAL A 6 11.91 -0.14 7.16
CA VAL A 6 11.28 -0.41 5.85
C VAL A 6 11.05 0.88 5.09
N THR A 7 10.57 1.91 5.76
CA THR A 7 10.35 3.23 5.15
C THR A 7 11.65 3.87 4.70
N ASP A 8 12.70 3.78 5.51
CA ASP A 8 14.02 4.31 5.15
C ASP A 8 14.65 3.55 3.99
N PHE A 9 14.49 2.22 3.96
CA PHE A 9 14.91 1.41 2.83
C PHE A 9 14.16 1.83 1.54
N CYS A 10 12.85 1.99 1.62
CA CYS A 10 12.03 2.45 0.51
C CYS A 10 12.49 3.84 0.00
N ARG A 11 12.71 4.79 0.90
CA ARG A 11 13.25 6.12 0.55
C ARG A 11 14.62 6.03 -0.12
N HIS A 12 15.47 5.13 0.35
CA HIS A 12 16.79 4.92 -0.24
C HIS A 12 16.71 4.40 -1.68
N GLU A 13 15.76 3.53 -1.99
CA GLU A 13 15.52 3.04 -3.35
C GLU A 13 14.85 4.10 -4.24
N ILE A 14 13.96 4.92 -3.69
CA ILE A 14 13.26 5.98 -4.43
C ILE A 14 14.21 7.13 -4.81
N ALA A 15 15.17 7.46 -3.96
CA ALA A 15 16.03 8.61 -4.16
C ALA A 15 16.77 8.62 -5.52
N PRO A 16 17.43 7.54 -5.98
CA PRO A 16 18.08 7.52 -7.29
C PRO A 16 17.07 7.60 -8.45
N LEU A 17 15.88 7.04 -8.31
CA LEU A 17 14.83 7.14 -9.33
C LEU A 17 14.37 8.59 -9.49
N LYS A 18 14.14 9.29 -8.40
CA LYS A 18 13.77 10.71 -8.40
C LYS A 18 14.90 11.62 -8.87
N ALA A 19 16.15 11.25 -8.59
CA ALA A 19 17.30 11.99 -9.10
C ALA A 19 17.42 11.87 -10.63
N ALA A 20 17.10 10.71 -11.19
CA ALA A 20 17.07 10.49 -12.63
C ALA A 20 15.90 11.19 -13.31
N ASN A 21 14.72 11.16 -12.69
CA ASN A 21 13.52 11.83 -13.18
C ASN A 21 12.58 12.20 -12.02
N ALA A 22 12.63 13.46 -11.61
CA ALA A 22 11.83 13.96 -10.48
C ALA A 22 10.31 13.84 -10.71
N SER A 23 9.84 13.81 -11.95
CA SER A 23 8.43 13.70 -12.29
C SER A 23 7.92 12.26 -12.35
N LEU A 24 8.80 11.27 -12.28
CA LEU A 24 8.42 9.86 -12.31
C LEU A 24 7.64 9.51 -11.03
N PRO A 25 6.36 9.10 -11.12
CA PRO A 25 5.64 8.66 -9.94
C PRO A 25 6.15 7.29 -9.48
N VAL A 26 6.34 7.15 -8.18
CA VAL A 26 6.87 5.92 -7.56
C VAL A 26 5.89 5.39 -6.54
N THR A 27 5.67 4.10 -6.57
CA THR A 27 4.86 3.35 -5.62
C THR A 27 5.51 1.99 -5.33
N THR A 28 4.97 1.31 -4.35
CA THR A 28 5.21 -0.13 -4.12
C THR A 28 3.88 -0.83 -3.93
N ASN A 29 3.83 -2.12 -4.24
CA ASN A 29 2.65 -2.91 -3.99
C ASN A 29 2.50 -3.18 -2.49
N PHE A 30 1.44 -2.65 -1.89
CA PHE A 30 1.04 -3.08 -0.57
C PHE A 30 0.35 -4.44 -0.69
N MET A 31 0.68 -5.30 0.23
CA MET A 31 0.00 -6.59 0.39
C MET A 31 -1.12 -6.46 1.42
N GLU A 32 -1.54 -7.57 1.99
CA GLU A 32 -2.50 -7.58 3.10
C GLU A 32 -2.01 -6.75 4.29
N TYR A 33 -2.92 -6.47 5.20
CA TYR A 33 -2.62 -5.72 6.41
C TYR A 33 -1.73 -6.51 7.36
N PHE A 34 -0.49 -6.09 7.48
CA PHE A 34 0.45 -6.61 8.46
C PHE A 34 0.43 -5.74 9.72
N TYR A 35 0.16 -6.34 10.87
CA TYR A 35 0.08 -5.63 12.15
C TYR A 35 1.38 -4.94 12.55
N ASP A 36 2.50 -5.39 12.01
CA ASP A 36 3.83 -4.88 12.34
C ASP A 36 4.23 -3.63 11.54
N TYR A 37 3.38 -3.16 10.63
CA TYR A 37 3.66 -2.00 9.78
C TYR A 37 2.70 -0.83 10.05
N ASP A 38 3.27 0.35 10.19
CA ASP A 38 2.52 1.60 10.06
C ASP A 38 2.44 1.99 8.58
N TYR A 39 1.31 1.69 7.97
CA TYR A 39 1.08 1.97 6.55
C TYR A 39 1.03 3.46 6.23
N TRP A 40 0.64 4.33 7.17
CA TRP A 40 0.66 5.77 6.98
C TRP A 40 2.09 6.28 6.85
N GLN A 41 2.99 5.83 7.72
CA GLN A 41 4.40 6.18 7.65
C GLN A 41 5.04 5.74 6.33
N LEU A 42 4.75 4.52 5.88
CA LEU A 42 5.27 4.03 4.59
C LEU A 42 4.66 4.78 3.41
N ALA A 43 3.36 5.09 3.47
CA ALA A 43 2.65 5.83 2.43
C ALA A 43 3.21 7.24 2.20
N GLU A 44 3.79 7.89 3.23
CA GLU A 44 4.43 9.20 3.09
C GLU A 44 5.58 9.19 2.07
N ALA A 45 6.31 8.08 1.97
CA ALA A 45 7.44 7.93 1.05
C ALA A 45 7.02 7.73 -0.41
N LEU A 46 5.76 7.42 -0.69
CA LEU A 46 5.24 7.06 -2.00
C LEU A 46 4.44 8.20 -2.63
N ASP A 47 4.42 8.28 -3.94
CA ASP A 47 3.61 9.27 -4.67
C ASP A 47 2.12 8.88 -4.67
N PHE A 48 1.82 7.60 -4.79
CA PHE A 48 0.48 7.06 -4.76
C PHE A 48 0.49 5.65 -4.13
N ILE A 49 -0.67 5.15 -3.78
CA ILE A 49 -0.82 3.81 -3.20
C ILE A 49 -1.18 2.82 -4.30
N SER A 50 -0.56 1.66 -4.27
CA SER A 50 -1.02 0.48 -4.99
C SER A 50 -1.06 -0.72 -4.05
N TRP A 51 -2.00 -1.63 -4.24
CA TRP A 51 -2.06 -2.81 -3.41
C TRP A 51 -2.55 -4.03 -4.18
N ASP A 52 -2.04 -5.17 -3.77
CA ASP A 52 -2.36 -6.46 -4.34
C ASP A 52 -3.66 -6.97 -3.74
N SER A 53 -4.69 -7.14 -4.56
CA SER A 53 -6.00 -7.63 -4.11
C SER A 53 -6.29 -9.00 -4.69
N TYR A 54 -6.22 -10.00 -3.85
CA TYR A 54 -6.47 -11.39 -4.23
C TYR A 54 -7.62 -12.00 -3.42
N PRO A 55 -8.86 -11.50 -3.55
CA PRO A 55 -9.97 -11.97 -2.73
C PRO A 55 -10.22 -13.47 -2.86
N MET A 56 -9.91 -14.06 -4.01
CA MET A 56 -10.06 -15.49 -4.23
C MET A 56 -9.13 -16.39 -3.39
N TRP A 57 -8.08 -15.83 -2.78
CA TRP A 57 -7.20 -16.57 -1.89
C TRP A 57 -7.79 -16.76 -0.49
N HIS A 58 -8.84 -16.02 -0.16
CA HIS A 58 -9.56 -16.10 1.12
C HIS A 58 -10.85 -16.94 1.01
N ARG A 59 -10.79 -18.04 0.30
CA ARG A 59 -11.94 -18.93 0.02
C ARG A 59 -12.54 -19.60 1.26
N ASP A 60 -11.87 -19.53 2.38
CA ASP A 60 -12.35 -19.98 3.67
C ASP A 60 -13.44 -19.07 4.27
N LYS A 61 -13.62 -17.88 3.69
CA LYS A 61 -14.66 -16.93 4.10
C LYS A 61 -15.92 -17.08 3.24
N ASP A 62 -17.07 -16.82 3.84
CA ASP A 62 -18.29 -16.68 3.03
C ASP A 62 -18.21 -15.43 2.13
N GLU A 63 -19.01 -15.37 1.09
CA GLU A 63 -18.95 -14.30 0.08
C GLU A 63 -19.21 -12.91 0.69
N THR A 64 -20.08 -12.80 1.68
CA THR A 64 -20.38 -11.54 2.36
C THR A 64 -19.21 -11.08 3.19
N ALA A 65 -18.62 -11.97 3.98
CA ALA A 65 -17.42 -11.67 4.77
C ALA A 65 -16.25 -11.28 3.86
N LEU A 66 -16.09 -11.97 2.72
CA LEU A 66 -15.06 -11.65 1.74
C LEU A 66 -15.26 -10.27 1.12
N ALA A 67 -16.50 -9.91 0.76
CA ALA A 67 -16.82 -8.60 0.21
C ALA A 67 -16.57 -7.49 1.24
N CYS A 68 -16.98 -7.67 2.49
CA CYS A 68 -16.72 -6.73 3.58
C CYS A 68 -15.22 -6.54 3.83
N TYR A 69 -14.47 -7.62 3.85
CA TYR A 69 -13.02 -7.61 4.03
C TYR A 69 -12.34 -6.81 2.91
N THR A 70 -12.67 -7.10 1.65
CA THR A 70 -12.13 -6.40 0.49
C THR A 70 -12.47 -4.92 0.52
N ALA A 71 -13.72 -4.57 0.82
CA ALA A 71 -14.17 -3.19 0.94
C ALA A 71 -13.41 -2.42 2.03
N MET A 72 -13.20 -3.04 3.19
CA MET A 72 -12.42 -2.45 4.29
C MET A 72 -10.98 -2.14 3.85
N TYR A 73 -10.33 -3.04 3.14
CA TYR A 73 -8.98 -2.80 2.62
C TYR A 73 -8.95 -1.67 1.59
N HIS A 74 -9.92 -1.61 0.68
CA HIS A 74 -10.02 -0.50 -0.27
C HIS A 74 -10.16 0.85 0.43
N ASP A 75 -10.99 0.92 1.47
CA ASP A 75 -11.18 2.16 2.24
C ASP A 75 -9.91 2.54 3.02
N MET A 76 -9.23 1.56 3.59
CA MET A 76 -7.94 1.79 4.24
C MET A 76 -6.91 2.34 3.23
N MET A 77 -6.72 1.68 2.09
CA MET A 77 -5.75 2.12 1.07
C MET A 77 -6.06 3.53 0.56
N ARG A 78 -7.33 3.85 0.36
CA ARG A 78 -7.77 5.20 0.01
C ARG A 78 -7.43 6.23 1.08
N SER A 79 -7.56 5.86 2.36
CA SER A 79 -7.32 6.75 3.50
C SER A 79 -5.85 7.15 3.64
N LEU A 80 -4.91 6.30 3.24
CA LEU A 80 -3.47 6.52 3.38
C LEU A 80 -2.94 7.78 2.68
N LYS A 81 -3.62 8.24 1.63
CA LYS A 81 -3.28 9.48 0.88
C LYS A 81 -4.42 10.50 0.92
N GLY A 82 -5.16 10.55 2.02
CA GLY A 82 -6.19 11.57 2.22
C GLY A 82 -7.34 11.49 1.22
N GLY A 83 -7.76 10.29 0.86
CA GLY A 83 -8.88 10.06 -0.06
C GLY A 83 -8.50 10.09 -1.54
N LYS A 84 -7.22 10.18 -1.87
CA LYS A 84 -6.78 10.09 -3.27
C LYS A 84 -7.03 8.70 -3.84
N PRO A 85 -7.20 8.58 -5.17
CA PRO A 85 -7.28 7.29 -5.83
C PRO A 85 -6.05 6.42 -5.55
N PHE A 86 -6.24 5.14 -5.47
CA PHE A 86 -5.18 4.14 -5.41
C PHE A 86 -5.28 3.19 -6.61
N VAL A 87 -4.22 2.45 -6.88
CA VAL A 87 -4.15 1.46 -7.95
C VAL A 87 -4.35 0.07 -7.37
N LEU A 88 -5.19 -0.70 -8.01
CA LEU A 88 -5.39 -2.12 -7.73
C LEU A 88 -4.48 -2.94 -8.66
N MET A 89 -3.73 -3.86 -8.08
CA MET A 89 -2.80 -4.73 -8.80
C MET A 89 -3.23 -6.20 -8.66
#